data_c51b7c41a6daaf9eda4fd238b6f152f2
#
_entry.id   c51b7c41a6daaf9eda4fd238b6f152f2
#
_cell.length_a   1.000
_cell.length_b   1.000
_cell.length_c   1.000
_cell.angle_alpha   90.00
_cell.angle_beta   90.00
_cell.angle_gamma   90.00
#
_symmetry.space_group_name_H-M   'P 1'
#
loop_
_entity.id
_entity.type
_entity.pdbx_description
1 polymer ?
#
loop_
_entity_poly.entity_id
_entity_poly.type
_entity_poly.pdbx_seq_one_letter_code
_entity_poly.pdbx_strand_id
1 'polypeptide(L)'
;MKVMTEMSKKETKKFLMQSTFTAKIATVKKDGSPHVVPIWFVLDERKNRTAKKIEDIIFAIYEDSLEATNIQRDNRISICVDDQTPQFSFVTIHGTAIIVPQKYNELLKWNTRIAERYMGKINAKAYGKINSIEGVILVRVKPTKIIAEKDIAAWE
;
A
#
# COMPACT_ATOMS: atom_id res chain seq x y z
N MET A 1 -5.38 32.07 -4.79
CA MET A 1 -4.90 31.36 -3.59
C MET A 1 -5.08 29.87 -3.80
N LYS A 2 -4.07 29.09 -3.51
CA LYS A 2 -4.19 27.63 -3.64
C LYS A 2 -5.00 27.09 -2.47
N VAL A 3 -6.12 26.43 -2.75
CA VAL A 3 -6.92 25.76 -1.74
C VAL A 3 -6.60 24.27 -1.78
N MET A 4 -5.86 23.79 -0.80
CA MET A 4 -5.72 22.35 -0.59
C MET A 4 -6.94 21.84 0.16
N THR A 5 -7.56 20.81 -0.35
CA THR A 5 -8.75 20.22 0.26
C THR A 5 -8.39 18.87 0.87
N GLU A 6 -8.57 18.75 2.17
CA GLU A 6 -8.39 17.48 2.88
C GLU A 6 -9.46 16.49 2.47
N MET A 7 -9.06 15.25 2.22
CA MET A 7 -10.00 14.16 1.96
C MET A 7 -10.66 13.67 3.25
N SER A 8 -11.96 13.38 3.20
CA SER A 8 -12.61 12.58 4.24
C SER A 8 -12.04 11.16 4.28
N LYS A 9 -12.31 10.42 5.35
CA LYS A 9 -11.90 9.00 5.44
C LYS A 9 -12.49 8.16 4.31
N LYS A 10 -13.75 8.41 3.96
CA LYS A 10 -14.41 7.73 2.84
C LYS A 10 -13.74 8.03 1.51
N GLU A 11 -13.41 9.30 1.26
CA GLU A 11 -12.68 9.72 0.07
C GLU A 11 -11.27 9.10 0.02
N THR A 12 -10.59 9.06 1.16
CA THR A 12 -9.26 8.46 1.28
C THR A 12 -9.27 6.98 0.91
N LYS A 13 -10.22 6.20 1.44
CA LYS A 13 -10.37 4.78 1.10
C LYS A 13 -10.65 4.56 -0.38
N LYS A 14 -11.58 5.33 -0.92
CA LYS A 14 -11.92 5.28 -2.34
C LYS A 14 -10.71 5.61 -3.21
N PHE A 15 -9.96 6.64 -2.85
CA PHE A 15 -8.74 7.03 -3.56
C PHE A 15 -7.69 5.93 -3.54
N LEU A 16 -7.40 5.36 -2.37
CA LEU A 16 -6.37 4.32 -2.20
C LEU A 16 -6.66 3.08 -3.06
N MET A 17 -7.92 2.72 -3.23
CA MET A 17 -8.32 1.55 -4.03
C MET A 17 -8.70 1.90 -5.47
N GLN A 18 -8.58 3.17 -5.84
CA GLN A 18 -8.91 3.63 -7.19
C GLN A 18 -7.87 3.18 -8.20
N SER A 19 -8.35 2.69 -9.36
CA SER A 19 -7.47 2.35 -10.48
C SER A 19 -6.31 1.42 -10.06
N THR A 20 -5.19 1.52 -10.72
CA THR A 20 -3.96 0.74 -10.49
C THR A 20 -2.85 1.60 -9.89
N PHE A 21 -3.19 2.57 -9.05
CA PHE A 21 -2.18 3.38 -8.36
C PHE A 21 -1.23 2.49 -7.56
N THR A 22 0.06 2.69 -7.77
CA THR A 22 1.07 2.01 -6.97
C THR A 22 1.34 2.79 -5.68
N ALA A 23 1.74 2.09 -4.64
CA ALA A 23 2.27 2.70 -3.44
C ALA A 23 3.80 2.80 -3.54
N LYS A 24 4.35 3.97 -3.23
CA LYS A 24 5.77 4.15 -3.04
C LYS A 24 6.02 3.99 -1.55
N ILE A 25 6.75 2.95 -1.18
CA ILE A 25 7.06 2.66 0.22
C ILE A 25 8.48 3.10 0.55
N ALA A 26 8.63 3.80 1.66
CA ALA A 26 9.90 4.26 2.19
C ALA A 26 10.22 3.50 3.48
N THR A 27 11.40 2.89 3.52
CA THR A 27 11.94 2.16 4.66
C THR A 27 13.32 2.72 5.03
N VAL A 28 13.80 2.38 6.21
CA VAL A 28 15.04 2.95 6.77
C VAL A 28 16.16 1.94 6.69
N LYS A 29 17.23 2.30 5.98
CA LYS A 29 18.45 1.48 5.91
C LYS A 29 19.19 1.46 7.24
N LYS A 30 20.16 0.55 7.36
CA LYS A 30 20.97 0.41 8.56
C LYS A 30 21.70 1.70 8.97
N ASP A 31 22.14 2.50 7.99
CA ASP A 31 22.81 3.79 8.23
C ASP A 31 21.86 4.96 8.47
N GLY A 32 20.54 4.70 8.52
CA GLY A 32 19.51 5.71 8.71
C GLY A 32 19.05 6.40 7.43
N SER A 33 19.66 6.11 6.28
CA SER A 33 19.22 6.70 5.02
C SER A 33 17.93 6.03 4.49
N PRO A 34 17.07 6.78 3.77
CA PRO A 34 15.83 6.24 3.27
C PRO A 34 16.03 5.39 2.00
N HIS A 35 15.14 4.41 1.82
CA HIS A 35 15.03 3.58 0.63
C HIS A 35 13.58 3.59 0.15
N VAL A 36 13.35 3.78 -1.15
CA VAL A 36 12.00 3.90 -1.74
C VAL A 36 11.86 2.96 -2.91
N VAL A 37 10.76 2.19 -2.94
CA VAL A 37 10.37 1.34 -4.07
C VAL A 37 8.87 1.41 -4.29
N PRO A 38 8.38 1.25 -5.54
CA PRO A 38 6.96 1.10 -5.81
C PRO A 38 6.52 -0.35 -5.55
N ILE A 39 5.30 -0.51 -5.07
CA ILE A 39 4.69 -1.83 -4.86
C ILE A 39 3.21 -1.81 -5.27
N TRP A 40 2.67 -2.99 -5.53
CA TRP A 40 1.24 -3.21 -5.65
C TRP A 40 0.66 -3.50 -4.27
N PHE A 41 -0.53 -2.99 -4.00
CA PHE A 41 -1.16 -3.16 -2.69
C PHE A 41 -2.67 -3.26 -2.78
N VAL A 42 -3.26 -3.78 -1.71
CA VAL A 42 -4.69 -3.69 -1.43
C VAL A 42 -4.90 -3.33 0.03
N LEU A 43 -6.10 -2.87 0.37
CA LEU A 43 -6.52 -2.69 1.76
C LEU A 43 -7.16 -3.99 2.27
N ASP A 44 -6.99 -4.28 3.56
CA ASP A 44 -7.71 -5.38 4.20
C ASP A 44 -9.10 -4.92 4.62
N GLU A 45 -10.03 -4.95 3.68
CA GLU A 45 -11.41 -4.50 3.87
C GLU A 45 -12.26 -5.42 4.76
N ARG A 46 -11.74 -6.59 5.16
CA ARG A 46 -12.49 -7.57 5.94
C ARG A 46 -12.69 -7.18 7.40
N LYS A 47 -11.78 -6.41 7.97
CA LYS A 47 -11.69 -6.16 9.41
C LYS A 47 -12.40 -4.90 9.87
N ASN A 48 -12.76 -3.99 8.97
CA ASN A 48 -13.30 -2.70 9.36
C ASN A 48 -14.42 -2.27 8.42
N ARG A 49 -15.62 -2.70 8.74
CA ARG A 49 -16.83 -2.34 7.99
C ARG A 49 -17.36 -0.95 8.35
N THR A 50 -16.83 -0.34 9.40
CA THR A 50 -17.20 1.03 9.78
C THR A 50 -16.17 1.98 9.19
N ALA A 51 -16.61 3.06 8.52
CA ALA A 51 -15.72 4.04 7.89
C ALA A 51 -14.89 4.89 8.88
N LYS A 52 -14.62 4.36 10.08
CA LYS A 52 -13.94 5.10 11.17
C LYS A 52 -12.42 5.08 11.09
N LYS A 53 -11.83 4.07 10.43
CA LYS A 53 -10.38 3.93 10.28
C LYS A 53 -10.04 3.51 8.86
N ILE A 54 -8.85 3.85 8.39
CA ILE A 54 -8.28 3.26 7.19
C ILE A 54 -7.79 1.87 7.56
N GLU A 55 -8.14 0.89 6.75
CA GLU A 55 -7.74 -0.49 6.91
C GLU A 55 -6.23 -0.67 6.74
N ASP A 56 -5.72 -1.80 7.22
CA ASP A 56 -4.33 -2.17 7.02
C ASP A 56 -4.02 -2.30 5.52
N ILE A 57 -2.83 -1.89 5.14
CA ILE A 57 -2.31 -2.02 3.79
C ILE A 57 -1.57 -3.34 3.67
N ILE A 58 -1.88 -4.12 2.64
CA ILE A 58 -1.27 -5.43 2.37
C ILE A 58 -0.51 -5.38 1.06
N PHE A 59 0.74 -5.82 1.10
CA PHE A 59 1.55 -6.02 -0.11
C PHE A 59 2.49 -7.21 0.07
N ALA A 60 3.10 -7.64 -1.02
CA ALA A 60 4.05 -8.74 -1.03
C ALA A 60 5.41 -8.26 -1.54
N ILE A 61 6.48 -8.74 -0.93
CA ILE A 61 7.87 -8.46 -1.32
C ILE A 61 8.70 -9.74 -1.24
N TYR A 62 9.89 -9.72 -1.82
CA TYR A 62 10.86 -10.80 -1.61
C TYR A 62 11.50 -10.69 -0.23
N GLU A 63 11.66 -11.82 0.45
CA GLU A 63 12.25 -11.86 1.80
C GLU A 63 13.73 -11.44 1.83
N ASP A 64 14.42 -11.55 0.71
CA ASP A 64 15.82 -11.13 0.55
C ASP A 64 15.96 -9.71 0.01
N SER A 65 14.86 -8.98 -0.17
CA SER A 65 14.89 -7.59 -0.62
C SER A 65 15.45 -6.66 0.46
N LEU A 66 15.95 -5.50 0.03
CA LEU A 66 16.44 -4.48 0.95
C LEU A 66 15.31 -3.95 1.85
N GLU A 67 14.12 -3.73 1.29
CA GLU A 67 12.95 -3.27 2.08
C GLU A 67 12.54 -4.31 3.12
N ALA A 68 12.62 -5.61 2.85
CA ALA A 68 12.34 -6.64 3.84
C ALA A 68 13.37 -6.61 4.99
N THR A 69 14.64 -6.51 4.67
CA THR A 69 15.72 -6.37 5.65
C THR A 69 15.54 -5.12 6.50
N ASN A 70 15.19 -4.00 5.87
CA ASN A 70 14.94 -2.74 6.56
C ASN A 70 13.76 -2.86 7.55
N ILE A 71 12.65 -3.43 7.11
CA ILE A 71 11.44 -3.61 7.93
C ILE A 71 11.73 -4.50 9.14
N GLN A 72 12.53 -5.55 8.99
CA GLN A 72 12.90 -6.44 10.10
C GLN A 72 13.72 -5.71 11.17
N ARG A 73 14.56 -4.78 10.78
CA ARG A 73 15.41 -4.01 11.70
C ARG A 73 14.68 -2.80 12.29
N ASP A 74 13.93 -2.09 11.45
CA ASP A 74 13.18 -0.89 11.82
C ASP A 74 11.84 -0.93 11.06
N ASN A 75 10.77 -1.19 11.78
CA ASN A 75 9.46 -1.44 11.21
C ASN A 75 8.67 -0.16 10.87
N ARG A 76 9.27 1.02 11.04
CA ARG A 76 8.66 2.28 10.59
C ARG A 76 8.65 2.32 9.08
N ILE A 77 7.51 2.71 8.52
CA ILE A 77 7.31 2.79 7.08
C ILE A 77 6.48 4.01 6.74
N SER A 78 6.80 4.63 5.62
CA SER A 78 5.96 5.65 4.99
C SER A 78 5.53 5.18 3.62
N ILE A 79 4.30 5.50 3.27
CA ILE A 79 3.69 5.09 2.00
C ILE A 79 3.12 6.34 1.34
N CYS A 80 3.38 6.52 0.05
CA CYS A 80 2.75 7.57 -0.75
C CYS A 80 2.04 6.94 -1.95
N VAL A 81 0.76 7.28 -2.09
CA VAL A 81 -0.06 6.94 -3.26
C VAL A 81 -0.52 8.25 -3.89
N ASP A 82 -0.23 8.45 -5.16
CA ASP A 82 -0.53 9.70 -5.84
C ASP A 82 -1.22 9.49 -7.18
N ASP A 83 -2.08 10.43 -7.53
CA ASP A 83 -2.71 10.54 -8.84
C ASP A 83 -1.94 11.57 -9.66
N GLN A 84 -1.36 11.14 -10.80
CA GLN A 84 -0.61 12.00 -11.70
C GLN A 84 -1.51 12.73 -12.72
N THR A 85 -2.83 12.58 -12.58
CA THR A 85 -3.80 13.27 -13.41
C THR A 85 -4.18 14.61 -12.77
N PRO A 86 -4.22 15.73 -13.51
CA PRO A 86 -4.77 16.98 -12.99
C PRO A 86 -6.24 16.76 -12.47
N GLN A 87 -6.58 17.25 -11.26
CA GLN A 87 -5.84 18.28 -10.51
C GLN A 87 -4.90 17.75 -9.42
N PHE A 88 -4.46 16.53 -9.55
CA PHE A 88 -3.55 15.86 -8.64
C PHE A 88 -4.10 15.68 -7.22
N SER A 89 -3.87 14.52 -6.68
CA SER A 89 -4.26 14.16 -5.31
C SER A 89 -3.24 13.15 -4.78
N PHE A 90 -3.08 13.10 -3.47
CA PHE A 90 -2.20 12.11 -2.89
C PHE A 90 -2.66 11.70 -1.48
N VAL A 91 -2.22 10.54 -1.07
CA VAL A 91 -2.33 10.05 0.30
C VAL A 91 -0.96 9.60 0.77
N THR A 92 -0.52 10.15 1.89
CA THR A 92 0.67 9.68 2.61
C THR A 92 0.24 8.98 3.88
N ILE A 93 0.77 7.79 4.10
CA ILE A 93 0.49 6.98 5.28
C ILE A 93 1.80 6.74 6.02
N HIS A 94 1.87 7.14 7.28
CA HIS A 94 2.90 6.72 8.20
C HIS A 94 2.37 5.54 9.00
N GLY A 95 3.16 4.52 9.19
CA GLY A 95 2.68 3.33 9.87
C GLY A 95 3.78 2.41 10.36
N THR A 96 3.34 1.27 10.86
CA THR A 96 4.18 0.18 11.35
C THR A 96 3.99 -1.03 10.46
N ALA A 97 5.07 -1.53 9.88
CA ALA A 97 5.06 -2.71 9.02
C ALA A 97 5.27 -3.98 9.86
N ILE A 98 4.49 -5.00 9.56
CA ILE A 98 4.59 -6.33 10.18
C ILE A 98 4.74 -7.34 9.07
N ILE A 99 5.81 -8.15 9.12
CA ILE A 99 5.94 -9.31 8.26
C ILE A 99 5.08 -10.40 8.86
N VAL A 100 4.05 -10.81 8.11
CA VAL A 100 3.06 -11.77 8.59
C VAL A 100 3.60 -13.18 8.39
N PRO A 101 3.73 -14.00 9.47
CA PRO A 101 3.96 -15.42 9.29
C PRO A 101 2.84 -16.01 8.44
N GLN A 102 3.19 -16.66 7.35
CA GLN A 102 2.19 -17.04 6.36
C GLN A 102 2.26 -18.52 6.00
N LYS A 103 1.08 -19.06 5.76
CA LYS A 103 0.88 -20.31 5.03
C LYS A 103 0.69 -19.98 3.54
N TYR A 104 1.02 -20.91 2.69
CA TYR A 104 0.88 -20.76 1.23
C TYR A 104 -0.52 -20.26 0.82
N ASN A 105 -1.56 -20.79 1.44
CA ASN A 105 -2.94 -20.40 1.11
C ASN A 105 -3.22 -18.93 1.39
N GLU A 106 -2.66 -18.36 2.45
CA GLU A 106 -2.80 -16.93 2.77
C GLU A 106 -2.02 -16.08 1.75
N LEU A 107 -0.80 -16.47 1.42
CA LEU A 107 -0.02 -15.79 0.40
C LEU A 107 -0.74 -15.79 -0.94
N LEU A 108 -1.21 -16.94 -1.39
CA LEU A 108 -1.97 -17.09 -2.63
C LEU A 108 -3.22 -16.23 -2.67
N LYS A 109 -3.98 -16.22 -1.58
CA LYS A 109 -5.20 -15.42 -1.45
C LYS A 109 -4.93 -13.93 -1.63
N TRP A 110 -3.95 -13.40 -0.93
CA TRP A 110 -3.61 -11.98 -1.02
C TRP A 110 -3.00 -11.60 -2.35
N ASN A 111 -2.10 -12.41 -2.87
CA ASN A 111 -1.51 -12.16 -4.20
C ASN A 111 -2.55 -12.26 -5.32
N THR A 112 -3.56 -13.12 -5.17
CA THR A 112 -4.67 -13.19 -6.13
C THR A 112 -5.51 -11.92 -6.09
N ARG A 113 -5.80 -11.37 -4.91
CA ARG A 113 -6.52 -10.10 -4.76
C ARG A 113 -5.74 -8.93 -5.33
N ILE A 114 -4.45 -8.87 -5.05
CA ILE A 114 -3.55 -7.85 -5.61
C ILE A 114 -3.53 -7.96 -7.14
N ALA A 115 -3.37 -9.18 -7.66
CA ALA A 115 -3.38 -9.42 -9.10
C ALA A 115 -4.73 -9.04 -9.75
N GLU A 116 -5.85 -9.27 -9.09
CA GLU A 116 -7.17 -8.86 -9.58
C GLU A 116 -7.22 -7.34 -9.81
N ARG A 117 -6.69 -6.57 -8.87
CA ARG A 117 -6.65 -5.12 -8.98
C ARG A 117 -5.78 -4.64 -10.14
N TYR A 118 -4.57 -5.16 -10.26
CA TYR A 118 -3.57 -4.62 -11.18
C TYR A 118 -3.58 -5.28 -12.57
N MET A 119 -4.02 -6.52 -12.68
CA MET A 119 -3.98 -7.32 -13.90
C MET A 119 -5.38 -7.75 -14.39
N GLY A 120 -6.45 -7.43 -13.63
CA GLY A 120 -7.83 -7.77 -13.96
C GLY A 120 -8.25 -9.18 -13.51
N LYS A 121 -9.57 -9.38 -13.43
CA LYS A 121 -10.17 -10.64 -12.95
C LYS A 121 -9.76 -11.86 -13.73
N ILE A 122 -9.65 -11.74 -15.06
CA ILE A 122 -9.31 -12.87 -15.94
C ILE A 122 -7.90 -13.41 -15.62
N ASN A 123 -6.99 -12.51 -15.29
CA ASN A 123 -5.58 -12.86 -15.06
C ASN A 123 -5.26 -13.08 -13.56
N ALA A 124 -6.19 -12.79 -12.66
CA ALA A 124 -5.94 -12.77 -11.22
C ALA A 124 -5.38 -14.10 -10.69
N LYS A 125 -5.98 -15.21 -11.09
CA LYS A 125 -5.58 -16.54 -10.62
C LYS A 125 -4.16 -16.91 -11.10
N ALA A 126 -3.86 -16.62 -12.35
CA ALA A 126 -2.54 -16.93 -12.93
C ALA A 126 -1.44 -16.09 -12.28
N TYR A 127 -1.64 -14.79 -12.18
CA TYR A 127 -0.67 -13.88 -11.54
C TYR A 127 -0.56 -14.11 -10.03
N GLY A 128 -1.66 -14.46 -9.37
CA GLY A 128 -1.64 -14.84 -7.97
C GLY A 128 -0.70 -16.02 -7.70
N LYS A 129 -0.73 -17.04 -8.55
CA LYS A 129 0.16 -18.19 -8.48
C LYS A 129 1.62 -17.82 -8.81
N ILE A 130 1.84 -17.05 -9.88
CA ILE A 130 3.18 -16.61 -10.28
C ILE A 130 3.86 -15.84 -9.14
N ASN A 131 3.11 -15.02 -8.42
CA ASN A 131 3.64 -14.19 -7.34
C ASN A 131 3.66 -14.90 -5.98
N SER A 132 3.13 -16.12 -5.88
CA SER A 132 3.10 -16.88 -4.62
C SER A 132 4.11 -18.02 -4.63
N ILE A 133 5.37 -17.65 -4.82
CA ILE A 133 6.50 -18.57 -4.85
C ILE A 133 7.30 -18.48 -3.55
N GLU A 134 8.17 -19.48 -3.34
CA GLU A 134 9.11 -19.47 -2.21
C GLU A 134 9.94 -18.17 -2.22
N GLY A 135 10.15 -17.60 -1.05
CA GLY A 135 10.88 -16.34 -0.88
C GLY A 135 10.01 -15.09 -0.99
N VAL A 136 8.73 -15.21 -1.30
CA VAL A 136 7.79 -14.08 -1.26
C VAL A 136 7.07 -14.05 0.09
N ILE A 137 7.03 -12.88 0.71
CA ILE A 137 6.41 -12.66 2.02
C ILE A 137 5.36 -11.56 1.95
N LEU A 138 4.34 -11.67 2.81
CA LEU A 138 3.34 -10.64 3.00
C LEU A 138 3.77 -9.65 4.08
N VAL A 139 3.50 -8.39 3.80
CA VAL A 139 3.67 -7.30 4.76
C VAL A 139 2.31 -6.67 5.03
N ARG A 140 2.02 -6.44 6.29
CA ARG A 140 0.84 -5.72 6.75
C ARG A 140 1.29 -4.41 7.38
N VAL A 141 0.76 -3.30 6.91
CA VAL A 141 1.05 -1.98 7.48
C VAL A 141 -0.17 -1.48 8.23
N LYS A 142 0.03 -1.17 9.51
CA LYS A 142 -0.96 -0.52 10.35
C LYS A 142 -0.76 0.99 10.28
N PRO A 143 -1.72 1.75 9.73
CA PRO A 143 -1.61 3.19 9.69
C PRO A 143 -1.60 3.81 11.09
N THR A 144 -0.70 4.77 11.32
CA THR A 144 -0.64 5.57 12.55
C THR A 144 -0.97 7.03 12.29
N LYS A 145 -0.65 7.54 11.11
CA LYS A 145 -0.96 8.91 10.67
C LYS A 145 -1.22 8.91 9.17
N ILE A 146 -2.25 9.64 8.75
CA ILE A 146 -2.62 9.77 7.34
C ILE A 146 -2.73 11.23 6.97
N ILE A 147 -2.13 11.60 5.85
CA ILE A 147 -2.25 12.90 5.20
C ILE A 147 -2.88 12.63 3.84
N ALA A 148 -4.06 13.16 3.58
CA ALA A 148 -4.81 12.89 2.36
C ALA A 148 -5.36 14.20 1.80
N GLU A 149 -4.88 14.58 0.61
CA GLU A 149 -5.21 15.84 -0.02
C GLU A 149 -5.62 15.64 -1.47
N LYS A 150 -6.67 16.34 -1.87
CA LYS A 150 -7.19 16.34 -3.25
C LYS A 150 -7.11 17.72 -3.87
N ASP A 151 -7.20 17.75 -5.18
CA ASP A 151 -7.28 18.99 -5.96
C ASP A 151 -6.15 19.98 -5.66
N ILE A 152 -4.92 19.44 -5.56
CA ILE A 152 -3.74 20.21 -5.13
C ILE A 152 -3.44 21.35 -6.09
N ALA A 153 -3.72 21.19 -7.38
CA ALA A 153 -3.50 22.20 -8.41
C ALA A 153 -4.75 23.02 -8.74
N ALA A 154 -5.80 22.93 -7.93
CA ALA A 154 -7.00 23.73 -8.13
C ALA A 154 -6.74 25.21 -7.75
N TRP A 155 -7.26 26.11 -8.57
CA TRP A 155 -7.24 27.56 -8.35
C TRP A 155 -8.69 28.05 -8.33
N GLU A 156 -9.02 28.88 -7.37
CA GLU A 156 -10.25 29.69 -7.40
C GLU A 156 -9.99 31.03 -8.10
#